data_3db1c545c5ebfab4faf0042bd135e410
#
_entry.id   3db1c545c5ebfab4faf0042bd135e410
#
_cell.length_a   1.000
_cell.length_b   1.000
_cell.length_c   1.000
_cell.angle_alpha   90.00
_cell.angle_beta   90.00
_cell.angle_gamma   90.00
#
_symmetry.space_group_name_H-M   'P 1'
#
loop_
_entity.id
_entity.type
_entity.pdbx_description
1 polymer ?
#
loop_
_entity_poly.entity_id
_entity_poly.type
_entity_poly.pdbx_seq_one_letter_code
_entity_poly.pdbx_strand_id
1 'polypeptide(L)'
;RLQEIWSEKEEESKKDKQQMKELISDISHQTKTPIANLKVYLELLQAGDMDEKETAEFLNRMEQQTKKLDFLIQSMVKMSRLETGIIEIRKKDVSVYDTLYRAVSAIVPRAGKKQMEIYVDCEEDLTVSHDSKWTEEAVFNLLENAVKYTDAGGKIWISTKKEEFFTRISVKDTGKGIAKERQAEIFQRFYREPEVHDEEGIGVGLYLAREIISMQEGYIEVVSEAGAGAEIRIFLPNG
;
A
#
# COMPACT_ATOMS: atom_id res chain seq x y z
N ARG A 1 -40.76 -8.02 1.08
CA ARG A 1 -39.69 -8.10 2.11
C ARG A 1 -38.78 -9.32 1.94
N LEU A 2 -39.31 -10.58 1.76
CA LEU A 2 -38.48 -11.75 1.47
C LEU A 2 -37.84 -11.68 0.08
N GLN A 3 -38.57 -11.24 -0.94
CA GLN A 3 -38.05 -11.07 -2.30
C GLN A 3 -36.98 -9.97 -2.37
N GLU A 4 -37.11 -8.90 -1.62
CA GLU A 4 -36.10 -7.82 -1.50
C GLU A 4 -34.81 -8.36 -0.88
N ILE A 5 -34.88 -9.12 0.23
CA ILE A 5 -33.72 -9.74 0.87
C ILE A 5 -33.02 -10.75 -0.08
N TRP A 6 -33.79 -11.51 -0.87
CA TRP A 6 -33.24 -12.43 -1.87
C TRP A 6 -32.55 -11.67 -3.01
N SER A 7 -33.16 -10.58 -3.49
CA SER A 7 -32.58 -9.72 -4.54
C SER A 7 -31.28 -9.07 -4.08
N GLU A 8 -31.25 -8.51 -2.87
CA GLU A 8 -30.05 -7.92 -2.26
C GLU A 8 -28.91 -8.94 -2.13
N LYS A 9 -29.21 -10.15 -1.62
CA LYS A 9 -28.21 -11.23 -1.53
C LYS A 9 -27.71 -11.71 -2.89
N GLU A 10 -28.57 -11.73 -3.89
CA GLU A 10 -28.17 -12.12 -5.24
C GLU A 10 -27.29 -11.06 -5.90
N GLU A 11 -27.56 -9.77 -5.69
CA GLU A 11 -26.72 -8.68 -6.14
C GLU A 11 -25.37 -8.66 -5.43
N GLU A 12 -25.35 -8.86 -4.11
CA GLU A 12 -24.12 -8.99 -3.32
C GLU A 12 -23.25 -10.16 -3.82
N SER A 13 -23.87 -11.36 -4.01
CA SER A 13 -23.16 -12.52 -4.54
C SER A 13 -22.63 -12.32 -5.97
N LYS A 14 -23.34 -11.56 -6.82
CA LYS A 14 -22.87 -11.22 -8.17
C LYS A 14 -21.69 -10.26 -8.12
N LYS A 15 -21.74 -9.28 -7.21
CA LYS A 15 -20.64 -8.32 -6.98
C LYS A 15 -19.38 -9.03 -6.49
N ASP A 16 -19.51 -9.93 -5.51
CA ASP A 16 -18.40 -10.72 -4.99
C ASP A 16 -17.75 -11.59 -6.07
N LYS A 17 -18.57 -12.27 -6.89
CA LYS A 17 -18.07 -13.07 -8.02
C LYS A 17 -17.34 -12.22 -9.05
N GLN A 18 -17.83 -11.02 -9.32
CA GLN A 18 -17.18 -10.11 -10.27
C GLN A 18 -15.83 -9.60 -9.72
N GLN A 19 -15.80 -9.19 -8.46
CA GLN A 19 -14.57 -8.77 -7.78
C GLN A 19 -13.52 -9.91 -7.77
N MET A 20 -13.95 -11.15 -7.50
CA MET A 20 -13.07 -12.31 -7.53
C MET A 20 -12.50 -12.59 -8.94
N LYS A 21 -13.31 -12.45 -9.99
CA LYS A 21 -12.83 -12.58 -11.37
C LYS A 21 -11.80 -11.53 -11.75
N GLU A 22 -12.04 -10.29 -11.36
CA GLU A 22 -11.11 -9.17 -11.59
C GLU A 22 -9.80 -9.43 -10.84
N LEU A 23 -9.87 -9.84 -9.57
CA LEU A 23 -8.67 -10.18 -8.80
C LEU A 23 -7.86 -11.31 -9.46
N ILE A 24 -8.50 -12.39 -9.92
CA ILE A 24 -7.81 -13.50 -10.60
C ILE A 24 -7.18 -13.03 -11.92
N SER A 25 -7.87 -12.16 -12.67
CA SER A 25 -7.32 -11.59 -13.91
C SER A 25 -6.09 -10.75 -13.62
N ASP A 26 -6.17 -9.87 -12.63
CA ASP A 26 -5.06 -9.00 -12.21
C ASP A 26 -3.85 -9.82 -11.74
N ILE A 27 -4.09 -10.85 -10.93
CA ILE A 27 -3.08 -11.83 -10.50
C ILE A 27 -2.37 -12.45 -11.69
N SER A 28 -3.15 -12.94 -12.64
CA SER A 28 -2.62 -13.60 -13.84
C SER A 28 -1.74 -12.67 -14.65
N HIS A 29 -2.14 -11.42 -14.81
CA HIS A 29 -1.36 -10.41 -15.52
C HIS A 29 -0.08 -10.03 -14.77
N GLN A 30 -0.15 -9.80 -13.47
CA GLN A 30 0.99 -9.36 -12.66
C GLN A 30 2.03 -10.46 -12.42
N THR A 31 1.64 -11.74 -12.44
CA THR A 31 2.56 -12.87 -12.29
C THR A 31 3.22 -13.27 -13.62
N LYS A 32 2.53 -13.08 -14.75
CA LYS A 32 3.01 -13.49 -16.07
C LYS A 32 4.32 -12.80 -16.46
N THR A 33 4.44 -11.51 -16.21
CA THR A 33 5.62 -10.72 -16.57
C THR A 33 6.88 -11.16 -15.83
N PRO A 34 6.93 -11.23 -14.48
CA PRO A 34 8.13 -11.68 -13.78
C PRO A 34 8.49 -13.13 -14.08
N ILE A 35 7.50 -14.02 -14.31
CA ILE A 35 7.76 -15.40 -14.72
C ILE A 35 8.38 -15.45 -16.12
N ALA A 36 7.89 -14.65 -17.07
CA ALA A 36 8.46 -14.58 -18.40
C ALA A 36 9.91 -14.07 -18.36
N ASN A 37 10.20 -13.04 -17.58
CA ASN A 37 11.54 -12.52 -17.39
C ASN A 37 12.47 -13.56 -16.77
N LEU A 38 12.03 -14.30 -15.74
CA LEU A 38 12.82 -15.38 -15.14
C LEU A 38 13.16 -16.46 -16.15
N LYS A 39 12.22 -16.85 -17.02
CA LYS A 39 12.49 -17.83 -18.10
C LYS A 39 13.53 -17.33 -19.07
N VAL A 40 13.43 -16.08 -19.55
CA VAL A 40 14.40 -15.48 -20.46
C VAL A 40 15.80 -15.44 -19.82
N TYR A 41 15.92 -15.01 -18.56
CA TYR A 41 17.21 -14.97 -17.88
C TYR A 41 17.80 -16.37 -17.70
N LEU A 42 16.96 -17.37 -17.41
CA LEU A 42 17.40 -18.76 -17.29
C LEU A 42 17.90 -19.31 -18.62
N GLU A 43 17.18 -19.06 -19.73
CA GLU A 43 17.60 -19.47 -21.08
C GLU A 43 18.93 -18.84 -21.48
N LEU A 44 19.12 -17.55 -21.18
CA LEU A 44 20.38 -16.86 -21.45
C LEU A 44 21.54 -17.43 -20.63
N LEU A 45 21.34 -17.73 -19.34
CA LEU A 45 22.36 -18.38 -18.50
C LEU A 45 22.71 -19.78 -19.00
N GLN A 46 21.74 -20.55 -19.52
CA GLN A 46 21.95 -21.90 -20.04
C GLN A 46 22.69 -21.91 -21.40
N ALA A 47 22.60 -20.82 -22.18
CA ALA A 47 23.32 -20.70 -23.46
C ALA A 47 24.86 -20.66 -23.28
N GLY A 48 25.36 -20.24 -22.11
CA GLY A 48 26.75 -20.43 -21.70
C GLY A 48 27.77 -19.46 -22.30
N ASP A 49 27.35 -18.47 -23.08
CA ASP A 49 28.22 -17.50 -23.77
C ASP A 49 28.48 -16.21 -22.95
N MET A 50 28.36 -16.28 -21.62
CA MET A 50 28.46 -15.10 -20.73
C MET A 50 29.73 -15.11 -19.90
N ASP A 51 30.26 -13.92 -19.62
CA ASP A 51 31.30 -13.74 -18.63
C ASP A 51 30.76 -13.80 -17.19
N GLU A 52 31.68 -13.84 -16.21
CA GLU A 52 31.30 -13.90 -14.79
C GLU A 52 30.46 -12.68 -14.33
N LYS A 53 30.72 -11.51 -14.88
CA LYS A 53 30.02 -10.26 -14.54
C LYS A 53 28.60 -10.25 -15.08
N GLU A 54 28.42 -10.66 -16.34
CA GLU A 54 27.11 -10.81 -16.97
C GLU A 54 26.28 -11.87 -16.23
N THR A 55 26.88 -12.99 -15.89
CA THR A 55 26.25 -14.06 -15.10
C THR A 55 25.76 -13.54 -13.75
N ALA A 56 26.59 -12.78 -13.01
CA ALA A 56 26.22 -12.20 -11.75
C ALA A 56 25.08 -11.18 -11.88
N GLU A 57 25.08 -10.37 -12.95
CA GLU A 57 24.00 -9.41 -13.23
C GLU A 57 22.65 -10.14 -13.48
N PHE A 58 22.63 -11.19 -14.30
CA PHE A 58 21.41 -11.94 -14.56
C PHE A 58 20.87 -12.66 -13.31
N LEU A 59 21.76 -13.24 -12.49
CA LEU A 59 21.37 -13.84 -11.22
C LEU A 59 20.75 -12.80 -10.27
N ASN A 60 21.30 -11.59 -10.19
CA ASN A 60 20.72 -10.50 -9.41
C ASN A 60 19.33 -10.09 -9.94
N ARG A 61 19.17 -9.98 -11.26
CA ARG A 61 17.87 -9.70 -11.89
C ARG A 61 16.84 -10.81 -11.59
N MET A 62 17.25 -12.08 -11.60
CA MET A 62 16.38 -13.20 -11.22
C MET A 62 15.95 -13.12 -9.75
N GLU A 63 16.88 -12.77 -8.85
CA GLU A 63 16.58 -12.57 -7.44
C GLU A 63 15.53 -11.45 -7.24
N GLN A 64 15.67 -10.32 -7.96
CA GLN A 64 14.71 -9.23 -7.94
C GLN A 64 13.32 -9.67 -8.43
N GLN A 65 13.23 -10.45 -9.54
CA GLN A 65 11.94 -10.97 -10.00
C GLN A 65 11.31 -11.94 -9.00
N THR A 66 12.11 -12.75 -8.32
CA THR A 66 11.64 -13.68 -7.30
C THR A 66 11.10 -12.93 -6.08
N LYS A 67 11.81 -11.89 -5.60
CA LYS A 67 11.33 -11.02 -4.51
C LYS A 67 10.02 -10.32 -4.89
N LYS A 68 9.90 -9.88 -6.15
CA LYS A 68 8.66 -9.27 -6.65
C LYS A 68 7.48 -10.25 -6.63
N LEU A 69 7.70 -11.51 -7.03
CA LEU A 69 6.68 -12.56 -6.97
C LEU A 69 6.27 -12.87 -5.53
N ASP A 70 7.22 -13.00 -4.61
CA ASP A 70 6.93 -13.25 -3.20
C ASP A 70 6.08 -12.11 -2.60
N PHE A 71 6.47 -10.86 -2.83
CA PHE A 71 5.70 -9.70 -2.39
C PHE A 71 4.29 -9.67 -3.01
N LEU A 72 4.15 -10.04 -4.28
CA LEU A 72 2.86 -10.14 -4.96
C LEU A 72 1.96 -11.18 -4.27
N ILE A 73 2.47 -12.38 -4.01
CA ILE A 73 1.74 -13.46 -3.35
C ILE A 73 1.29 -13.02 -1.93
N GLN A 74 2.18 -12.42 -1.16
CA GLN A 74 1.85 -11.95 0.20
C GLN A 74 0.77 -10.86 0.17
N SER A 75 0.86 -9.91 -0.78
CA SER A 75 -0.14 -8.87 -0.96
C SER A 75 -1.50 -9.44 -1.35
N MET A 76 -1.52 -10.46 -2.21
CA MET A 76 -2.74 -11.17 -2.61
C MET A 76 -3.41 -11.92 -1.46
N VAL A 77 -2.61 -12.59 -0.63
CA VAL A 77 -3.12 -13.26 0.57
C VAL A 77 -3.75 -12.25 1.53
N LYS A 78 -3.11 -11.08 1.71
CA LYS A 78 -3.69 -9.99 2.52
C LYS A 78 -5.00 -9.48 1.92
N MET A 79 -5.04 -9.18 0.62
CA MET A 79 -6.26 -8.74 -0.08
C MET A 79 -7.38 -9.77 0.02
N SER A 80 -7.09 -11.03 -0.30
CA SER A 80 -8.08 -12.10 -0.23
C SER A 80 -8.70 -12.22 1.17
N ARG A 81 -7.89 -12.10 2.22
CA ARG A 81 -8.38 -12.14 3.61
C ARG A 81 -9.25 -10.92 3.96
N LEU A 82 -8.92 -9.73 3.44
CA LEU A 82 -9.72 -8.53 3.63
C LEU A 82 -11.09 -8.67 2.91
N GLU A 83 -11.07 -9.07 1.64
CA GLU A 83 -12.28 -9.17 0.81
C GLU A 83 -13.23 -10.30 1.23
N THR A 84 -12.70 -11.42 1.73
CA THR A 84 -13.52 -12.55 2.18
C THR A 84 -14.06 -12.38 3.60
N GLY A 85 -13.82 -11.25 4.25
CA GLY A 85 -14.26 -10.99 5.62
C GLY A 85 -13.62 -11.91 6.67
N ILE A 86 -12.55 -12.64 6.31
CA ILE A 86 -11.80 -13.50 7.24
C ILE A 86 -11.05 -12.65 8.28
N ILE A 87 -10.75 -11.40 7.93
CA ILE A 87 -10.15 -10.45 8.86
C ILE A 87 -11.23 -9.86 9.73
N GLU A 88 -11.20 -10.19 11.00
CA GLU A 88 -11.98 -9.52 12.02
C GLU A 88 -11.19 -8.30 12.52
N ILE A 89 -11.73 -7.11 12.26
CA ILE A 89 -11.23 -5.86 12.86
C ILE A 89 -11.59 -5.84 14.34
N ARG A 90 -10.60 -5.68 15.18
CA ARG A 90 -10.76 -5.64 16.65
C ARG A 90 -10.37 -4.26 17.17
N LYS A 91 -11.30 -3.32 17.03
CA LYS A 91 -11.13 -1.95 17.54
C LYS A 91 -11.03 -1.96 19.08
N LYS A 92 -10.11 -1.21 19.62
CA LYS A 92 -9.92 -0.94 21.05
C LYS A 92 -9.44 0.50 21.20
N ASP A 93 -9.73 1.09 22.35
CA ASP A 93 -9.17 2.39 22.72
C ASP A 93 -7.69 2.21 23.05
N VAL A 94 -6.85 2.55 22.11
CA VAL A 94 -5.39 2.38 22.20
C VAL A 94 -4.66 3.63 21.72
N SER A 95 -3.40 3.77 22.14
CA SER A 95 -2.53 4.88 21.78
C SER A 95 -2.29 4.93 20.26
N VAL A 96 -2.60 6.08 19.67
CA VAL A 96 -2.24 6.39 18.27
C VAL A 96 -0.73 6.56 18.16
N TYR A 97 -0.10 7.19 19.15
CA TYR A 97 1.35 7.36 19.22
C TYR A 97 2.10 6.03 19.09
N ASP A 98 1.71 5.01 19.88
CA ASP A 98 2.33 3.68 19.81
C ASP A 98 2.15 3.00 18.45
N THR A 99 0.98 3.19 17.83
CA THR A 99 0.69 2.65 16.50
C THR A 99 1.55 3.33 15.43
N LEU A 100 1.68 4.65 15.48
CA LEU A 100 2.54 5.42 14.57
C LEU A 100 4.02 5.11 14.80
N TYR A 101 4.45 4.99 16.07
CA TYR A 101 5.84 4.68 16.41
C TYR A 101 6.30 3.37 15.77
N ARG A 102 5.45 2.32 15.78
CA ARG A 102 5.79 1.03 15.15
C ARG A 102 5.90 1.16 13.62
N ALA A 103 4.94 1.82 12.98
CA ALA A 103 4.96 2.04 11.54
C ALA A 103 6.18 2.86 11.09
N VAL A 104 6.49 3.95 11.83
CA VAL A 104 7.66 4.79 11.56
C VAL A 104 8.96 4.02 11.78
N SER A 105 9.07 3.26 12.87
CA SER A 105 10.26 2.46 13.15
C SER A 105 10.56 1.46 12.05
N ALA A 106 9.53 0.88 11.44
CA ALA A 106 9.68 -0.08 10.33
C ALA A 106 10.19 0.58 9.04
N ILE A 107 9.89 1.87 8.79
CA ILE A 107 10.29 2.57 7.56
C ILE A 107 11.63 3.29 7.68
N VAL A 108 12.10 3.61 8.89
CA VAL A 108 13.37 4.34 9.14
C VAL A 108 14.56 3.78 8.38
N PRO A 109 14.79 2.43 8.31
CA PRO A 109 15.93 1.89 7.56
C PRO A 109 15.89 2.21 6.06
N ARG A 110 14.70 2.27 5.46
CA ARG A 110 14.52 2.63 4.04
C ARG A 110 14.70 4.13 3.80
N ALA A 111 14.13 4.96 4.66
CA ALA A 111 14.29 6.40 4.62
C ALA A 111 15.76 6.80 4.82
N GLY A 112 16.48 6.13 5.75
CA GLY A 112 17.90 6.35 6.00
C GLY A 112 18.80 6.08 4.78
N LYS A 113 18.49 5.04 3.97
CA LYS A 113 19.20 4.77 2.71
C LYS A 113 19.09 5.92 1.69
N LYS A 114 17.96 6.65 1.71
CA LYS A 114 17.73 7.86 0.90
C LYS A 114 18.11 9.17 1.62
N GLN A 115 18.68 9.10 2.81
CA GLN A 115 19.05 10.29 3.63
C GLN A 115 17.84 11.22 3.87
N MET A 116 16.66 10.67 4.03
CA MET A 116 15.42 11.42 4.24
C MET A 116 15.24 11.77 5.71
N GLU A 117 14.59 12.88 5.96
CA GLU A 117 14.20 13.33 7.31
C GLU A 117 12.73 12.96 7.58
N ILE A 118 12.47 12.36 8.73
CA ILE A 118 11.09 12.03 9.17
C ILE A 118 10.78 12.82 10.44
N TYR A 119 9.67 13.55 10.40
CA TYR A 119 9.17 14.34 11.54
C TYR A 119 7.84 13.75 12.00
N VAL A 120 7.68 13.58 13.31
CA VAL A 120 6.44 13.07 13.92
C VAL A 120 5.91 14.09 14.91
N ASP A 121 4.67 14.52 14.68
CA ASP A 121 3.91 15.42 15.55
C ASP A 121 2.62 14.69 15.98
N CYS A 122 2.70 14.01 17.12
CA CYS A 122 1.62 13.24 17.72
C CYS A 122 1.67 13.38 19.26
N GLU A 123 0.55 13.72 19.85
CA GLU A 123 0.40 13.71 21.31
C GLU A 123 0.52 12.29 21.85
N GLU A 124 1.36 12.07 22.88
CA GLU A 124 1.64 10.73 23.43
C GLU A 124 0.41 10.08 24.07
N ASP A 125 -0.50 10.88 24.62
CA ASP A 125 -1.73 10.44 25.27
C ASP A 125 -2.95 10.35 24.35
N LEU A 126 -2.78 10.65 23.04
CA LEU A 126 -3.86 10.55 22.07
C LEU A 126 -4.34 9.10 21.92
N THR A 127 -5.56 8.86 22.35
CA THR A 127 -6.23 7.55 22.30
C THR A 127 -7.44 7.61 21.39
N VAL A 128 -7.59 6.61 20.52
CA VAL A 128 -8.72 6.45 19.58
C VAL A 128 -9.08 4.97 19.48
N SER A 129 -10.37 4.70 19.26
CA SER A 129 -10.87 3.35 19.04
C SER A 129 -10.45 2.84 17.65
N HIS A 130 -9.41 2.01 17.58
CA HIS A 130 -8.93 1.45 16.33
C HIS A 130 -8.29 0.06 16.53
N ASP A 131 -8.13 -0.68 15.42
CA ASP A 131 -7.30 -1.89 15.39
C ASP A 131 -5.85 -1.48 15.15
N SER A 132 -5.07 -1.49 16.22
CA SER A 132 -3.67 -1.03 16.21
C SER A 132 -2.82 -1.74 15.16
N LYS A 133 -3.00 -3.05 14.96
CA LYS A 133 -2.22 -3.83 14.00
C LYS A 133 -2.56 -3.46 12.55
N TRP A 134 -3.85 -3.35 12.25
CA TRP A 134 -4.27 -3.02 10.88
C TRP A 134 -4.06 -1.54 10.56
N THR A 135 -4.24 -0.64 11.54
CA THR A 135 -3.91 0.78 11.35
C THR A 135 -2.41 1.00 11.15
N GLU A 136 -1.55 0.26 11.89
CA GLU A 136 -0.09 0.25 11.66
C GLU A 136 0.24 -0.16 10.22
N GLU A 137 -0.38 -1.23 9.70
CA GLU A 137 -0.21 -1.67 8.31
C GLU A 137 -0.66 -0.59 7.31
N ALA A 138 -1.81 0.06 7.55
CA ALA A 138 -2.29 1.13 6.68
C ALA A 138 -1.31 2.31 6.66
N VAL A 139 -0.87 2.79 7.83
CA VAL A 139 0.11 3.88 7.95
C VAL A 139 1.44 3.49 7.31
N PHE A 140 1.92 2.26 7.52
CA PHE A 140 3.14 1.77 6.89
C PHE A 140 3.08 1.83 5.36
N ASN A 141 1.95 1.44 4.75
CA ASN A 141 1.76 1.55 3.30
C ASN A 141 1.82 3.01 2.80
N LEU A 142 1.30 3.97 3.58
CA LEU A 142 1.44 5.39 3.24
C LEU A 142 2.89 5.85 3.34
N LEU A 143 3.60 5.48 4.41
CA LEU A 143 5.00 5.82 4.62
C LEU A 143 5.91 5.19 3.55
N GLU A 144 5.64 3.94 3.16
CA GLU A 144 6.38 3.26 2.09
C GLU A 144 6.24 4.02 0.78
N ASN A 145 5.03 4.48 0.43
CA ASN A 145 4.82 5.31 -0.74
C ASN A 145 5.52 6.68 -0.62
N ALA A 146 5.44 7.35 0.52
CA ALA A 146 6.13 8.61 0.76
C ALA A 146 7.65 8.47 0.56
N VAL A 147 8.28 7.44 1.12
CA VAL A 147 9.73 7.16 0.93
C VAL A 147 10.05 6.81 -0.52
N LYS A 148 9.16 6.05 -1.16
CA LYS A 148 9.35 5.60 -2.55
C LYS A 148 9.35 6.77 -3.52
N TYR A 149 8.35 7.65 -3.44
CA TYR A 149 8.11 8.71 -4.41
C TYR A 149 8.73 10.06 -4.07
N THR A 150 9.52 10.11 -3.00
CA THR A 150 10.32 11.25 -2.62
C THR A 150 11.79 11.00 -2.96
N ASP A 151 12.46 12.00 -3.50
CA ASP A 151 13.88 11.95 -3.84
C ASP A 151 14.76 11.89 -2.58
N ALA A 152 16.03 11.50 -2.77
CA ALA A 152 17.01 11.49 -1.71
C ALA A 152 17.17 12.88 -1.06
N GLY A 153 17.27 12.92 0.27
CA GLY A 153 17.30 14.16 1.05
C GLY A 153 15.95 14.85 1.25
N GLY A 154 14.86 14.25 0.76
CA GLY A 154 13.52 14.78 0.98
C GLY A 154 13.00 14.58 2.39
N LYS A 155 11.77 15.04 2.65
CA LYS A 155 11.20 15.12 4.00
C LYS A 155 9.81 14.48 4.05
N ILE A 156 9.51 13.84 5.19
CA ILE A 156 8.21 13.26 5.49
C ILE A 156 7.74 13.80 6.84
N TRP A 157 6.50 14.27 6.91
CA TRP A 157 5.85 14.67 8.15
C TRP A 157 4.68 13.74 8.43
N ILE A 158 4.63 13.23 9.65
CA ILE A 158 3.49 12.51 10.20
C ILE A 158 2.89 13.41 11.27
N SER A 159 1.61 13.72 11.17
CA SER A 159 0.93 14.52 12.17
C SER A 159 -0.44 13.95 12.51
N THR A 160 -0.89 14.21 13.73
CA THR A 160 -2.22 13.83 14.18
C THR A 160 -3.02 15.06 14.59
N LYS A 161 -4.32 15.00 14.38
CA LYS A 161 -5.25 16.04 14.86
C LYS A 161 -6.57 15.40 15.24
N LYS A 162 -6.95 15.57 16.49
CA LYS A 162 -8.30 15.21 16.95
C LYS A 162 -9.28 16.30 16.49
N GLU A 163 -10.27 15.89 15.71
CA GLU A 163 -11.39 16.72 15.24
C GLU A 163 -12.68 16.30 15.98
N GLU A 164 -13.81 16.91 15.68
CA GLU A 164 -15.05 16.65 16.41
C GLU A 164 -15.52 15.20 16.32
N PHE A 165 -15.53 14.62 15.09
CA PHE A 165 -16.03 13.27 14.83
C PHE A 165 -14.95 12.26 14.49
N PHE A 166 -13.78 12.73 14.08
CA PHE A 166 -12.68 11.90 13.60
C PHE A 166 -11.35 12.35 14.19
N THR A 167 -10.45 11.42 14.34
CA THR A 167 -9.02 11.70 14.51
C THR A 167 -8.34 11.53 13.18
N ARG A 168 -7.70 12.58 12.69
CA ARG A 168 -6.94 12.61 11.46
C ARG A 168 -5.49 12.23 11.73
N ILE A 169 -4.96 11.32 10.92
CA ILE A 169 -3.53 11.00 10.81
C ILE A 169 -3.10 11.42 9.41
N SER A 170 -2.14 12.34 9.30
CA SER A 170 -1.62 12.83 8.02
C SER A 170 -0.20 12.32 7.79
N VAL A 171 0.08 11.83 6.59
CA VAL A 171 1.43 11.55 6.08
C VAL A 171 1.67 12.47 4.90
N LYS A 172 2.60 13.41 5.04
CA LYS A 172 2.95 14.41 4.02
C LYS A 172 4.38 14.20 3.58
N ASP A 173 4.65 14.25 2.28
CA ASP A 173 5.96 14.13 1.68
C ASP A 173 6.31 15.33 0.78
N THR A 174 7.59 15.46 0.44
CA THR A 174 8.11 16.45 -0.54
C THR A 174 8.40 15.82 -1.90
N GLY A 175 7.71 14.75 -2.23
CA GLY A 175 7.93 14.00 -3.47
C GLY A 175 7.33 14.67 -4.71
N LYS A 176 7.21 13.89 -5.76
CA LYS A 176 6.73 14.37 -7.07
C LYS A 176 5.27 14.82 -7.11
N GLY A 177 4.50 14.56 -6.04
CA GLY A 177 3.07 14.85 -6.00
C GLY A 177 2.25 13.95 -6.93
N ILE A 178 0.94 14.20 -6.97
CA ILE A 178 -0.06 13.41 -7.71
C ILE A 178 -0.97 14.37 -8.47
N ALA A 179 -1.04 14.23 -9.78
CA ALA A 179 -1.93 15.01 -10.62
C ALA A 179 -3.40 14.79 -10.22
N LYS A 180 -4.21 15.85 -10.26
CA LYS A 180 -5.59 15.86 -9.77
C LYS A 180 -6.45 14.76 -10.42
N GLU A 181 -6.24 14.53 -11.70
CA GLU A 181 -6.96 13.55 -12.50
C GLU A 181 -6.69 12.12 -12.05
N ARG A 182 -5.53 11.87 -11.43
CA ARG A 182 -5.08 10.54 -10.99
C ARG A 182 -5.37 10.24 -9.51
N GLN A 183 -5.79 11.24 -8.72
CA GLN A 183 -5.98 11.08 -7.27
C GLN A 183 -7.04 10.05 -6.88
N ALA A 184 -8.04 9.82 -7.73
CA ALA A 184 -9.01 8.75 -7.51
C ALA A 184 -8.45 7.37 -7.91
N GLU A 185 -7.56 7.32 -8.91
CA GLU A 185 -7.03 6.09 -9.48
C GLU A 185 -5.94 5.46 -8.60
N ILE A 186 -5.17 6.27 -7.84
CA ILE A 186 -4.09 5.76 -6.97
C ILE A 186 -4.55 4.74 -5.92
N PHE A 187 -5.84 4.70 -5.62
CA PHE A 187 -6.46 3.74 -4.71
C PHE A 187 -7.01 2.49 -5.41
N GLN A 188 -6.85 2.37 -6.73
CA GLN A 188 -7.20 1.15 -7.46
C GLN A 188 -6.12 0.07 -7.26
N ARG A 189 -6.53 -1.18 -7.34
CA ARG A 189 -5.61 -2.32 -7.28
C ARG A 189 -4.64 -2.28 -8.45
N PHE A 190 -3.38 -2.53 -8.18
CA PHE A 190 -2.30 -2.61 -9.18
C PHE A 190 -2.09 -1.32 -9.98
N TYR A 191 -2.69 -0.21 -9.53
CA TYR A 191 -2.45 1.07 -10.18
C TYR A 191 -1.01 1.53 -9.96
N ARG A 192 -0.37 1.90 -11.04
CA ARG A 192 0.97 2.50 -11.06
C ARG A 192 0.97 3.63 -12.06
N GLU A 193 1.53 4.75 -11.67
CA GLU A 193 1.71 5.86 -12.62
C GLU A 193 2.64 5.44 -13.77
N PRO A 194 2.28 5.74 -15.04
CA PRO A 194 3.07 5.35 -16.21
C PRO A 194 4.51 5.85 -16.18
N GLU A 195 4.75 6.98 -15.54
CA GLU A 195 6.05 7.65 -15.45
C GLU A 195 7.01 7.03 -14.42
N VAL A 196 6.57 6.00 -13.68
CA VAL A 196 7.31 5.40 -12.55
C VAL A 196 7.43 3.88 -12.69
N HIS A 197 7.57 3.39 -13.90
CA HIS A 197 7.73 1.96 -14.15
C HIS A 197 8.98 1.34 -13.51
N ASP A 198 10.03 2.13 -13.29
CA ASP A 198 11.30 1.68 -12.73
C ASP A 198 11.30 1.58 -11.19
N GLU A 199 10.33 2.18 -10.51
CA GLU A 199 10.22 2.11 -9.06
C GLU A 199 9.68 0.76 -8.60
N GLU A 200 10.28 0.18 -7.54
CA GLU A 200 9.80 -1.08 -6.95
C GLU A 200 8.36 -0.94 -6.42
N GLY A 201 7.54 -1.97 -6.62
CA GLY A 201 6.20 -2.08 -6.06
C GLY A 201 5.14 -2.54 -7.07
N ILE A 202 4.03 -3.04 -6.55
CA ILE A 202 2.98 -3.70 -7.34
C ILE A 202 1.73 -2.82 -7.46
N GLY A 203 1.65 -1.69 -6.74
CA GLY A 203 0.48 -0.80 -6.78
C GLY A 203 -0.70 -1.28 -5.92
N VAL A 204 -0.42 -1.93 -4.79
CA VAL A 204 -1.44 -2.49 -3.89
C VAL A 204 -1.53 -1.76 -2.55
N GLY A 205 -0.46 -1.06 -2.15
CA GLY A 205 -0.35 -0.48 -0.80
C GLY A 205 -1.44 0.51 -0.45
N LEU A 206 -1.75 1.48 -1.34
CA LEU A 206 -2.82 2.47 -1.09
C LEU A 206 -4.21 1.85 -1.11
N TYR A 207 -4.44 0.86 -1.98
CA TYR A 207 -5.68 0.10 -1.98
C TYR A 207 -5.88 -0.60 -0.63
N LEU A 208 -4.87 -1.34 -0.15
CA LEU A 208 -4.92 -2.01 1.15
C LEU A 208 -5.15 -1.03 2.30
N ALA A 209 -4.45 0.10 2.30
CA ALA A 209 -4.64 1.14 3.31
C ALA A 209 -6.09 1.62 3.34
N ARG A 210 -6.69 1.90 2.17
CA ARG A 210 -8.09 2.33 2.07
C ARG A 210 -9.06 1.28 2.58
N GLU A 211 -8.91 0.01 2.18
CA GLU A 211 -9.78 -1.08 2.63
C GLU A 211 -9.68 -1.27 4.16
N ILE A 212 -8.46 -1.29 4.71
CA ILE A 212 -8.23 -1.43 6.16
C ILE A 212 -8.92 -0.30 6.95
N ILE A 213 -8.84 0.93 6.47
CA ILE A 213 -9.45 2.08 7.15
C ILE A 213 -10.96 2.08 6.97
N SER A 214 -11.47 1.71 5.79
CA SER A 214 -12.91 1.57 5.55
C SER A 214 -13.55 0.51 6.43
N MET A 215 -12.89 -0.62 6.67
CA MET A 215 -13.36 -1.65 7.60
C MET A 215 -13.42 -1.17 9.06
N GLN A 216 -12.76 -0.07 9.38
CA GLN A 216 -12.82 0.59 10.68
C GLN A 216 -13.78 1.78 10.70
N GLU A 217 -14.66 1.91 9.67
CA GLU A 217 -15.62 3.01 9.51
C GLU A 217 -14.95 4.37 9.31
N GLY A 218 -13.67 4.34 8.94
CA GLY A 218 -12.87 5.50 8.59
C GLY A 218 -12.82 5.72 7.07
N TYR A 219 -12.08 6.74 6.65
CA TYR A 219 -11.83 7.02 5.24
C TYR A 219 -10.45 7.63 5.02
N ILE A 220 -10.01 7.68 3.75
CA ILE A 220 -8.75 8.27 3.35
C ILE A 220 -9.00 9.37 2.32
N GLU A 221 -8.29 10.49 2.47
CA GLU A 221 -8.23 11.59 1.52
C GLU A 221 -6.82 11.79 1.01
N VAL A 222 -6.70 12.35 -0.19
CA VAL A 222 -5.45 12.81 -0.77
C VAL A 222 -5.52 14.29 -1.07
N VAL A 223 -4.48 15.01 -0.65
CA VAL A 223 -4.26 16.42 -0.97
C VAL A 223 -2.90 16.54 -1.62
N SER A 224 -2.87 16.78 -2.91
CA SER A 224 -1.62 16.80 -3.66
C SER A 224 -1.71 17.68 -4.90
N GLU A 225 -0.57 18.19 -5.32
CA GLU A 225 -0.38 18.86 -6.60
C GLU A 225 0.91 18.30 -7.24
N ALA A 226 0.89 18.10 -8.54
CA ALA A 226 2.05 17.61 -9.26
C ALA A 226 3.27 18.51 -9.04
N GLY A 227 4.39 17.95 -8.61
CA GLY A 227 5.63 18.67 -8.29
C GLY A 227 5.69 19.31 -6.90
N ALA A 228 4.63 19.22 -6.08
CA ALA A 228 4.56 19.86 -4.76
C ALA A 228 4.49 18.86 -3.57
N GLY A 229 4.68 17.57 -3.84
CA GLY A 229 4.54 16.52 -2.85
C GLY A 229 3.09 16.07 -2.67
N ALA A 230 2.88 15.12 -1.77
CA ALA A 230 1.56 14.62 -1.45
C ALA A 230 1.31 14.60 0.07
N GLU A 231 0.08 14.79 0.46
CA GLU A 231 -0.41 14.57 1.81
C GLU A 231 -1.58 13.58 1.74
N ILE A 232 -1.41 12.42 2.35
CA ILE A 232 -2.46 11.41 2.47
C ILE A 232 -2.96 11.40 3.90
N ARG A 233 -4.26 11.53 4.09
CA ARG A 233 -4.94 11.70 5.36
C ARG A 233 -5.84 10.52 5.66
N ILE A 234 -5.62 9.87 6.77
CA ILE A 234 -6.50 8.85 7.35
C ILE A 234 -7.41 9.52 8.36
N PHE A 235 -8.69 9.19 8.34
CA PHE A 235 -9.69 9.64 9.32
C PHE A 235 -10.27 8.41 10.02
N LEU A 236 -10.05 8.32 11.34
CA LEU A 236 -10.61 7.28 12.19
C LEU A 236 -11.73 7.89 13.06
N PRO A 237 -12.90 7.25 13.18
CA PRO A 237 -13.97 7.74 14.05
C PRO A 237 -13.50 7.84 15.50
N ASN A 238 -13.95 8.87 16.21
CA ASN A 238 -13.58 9.08 17.62
C ASN A 238 -14.31 8.15 18.62
N GLY A 239 -15.27 7.33 18.15
CA GLY A 239 -16.08 6.46 19.01
C GLY A 239 -17.33 7.11 19.51
#